data_1e3a7ddb550d8ddf347962d7a3d87690
#
_entry.id   1e3a7ddb550d8ddf347962d7a3d87690
#
_cell.length_a   1.000
_cell.length_b   1.000
_cell.length_c   1.000
_cell.angle_alpha   90.00
_cell.angle_beta   90.00
_cell.angle_gamma   90.00
#
_symmetry.space_group_name_H-M   'P 1'
#
loop_
_entity.id
_entity.type
_entity.pdbx_description
1 polymer ?
#
loop_
_entity_poly.entity_id
_entity_poly.type
_entity_poly.pdbx_seq_one_letter_code
_entity_poly.pdbx_strand_id
1 'polypeptide(L)'
;MDSAQRQWDHWSGQRRSVPHQPVIPMKFCPRCAQPVVRKIPEGDHLIRFVCETCNLVHYDNPRTIVGCIPAWEDQVLLCRRAIHPRRGYWTLPAGFLENGETTRQGAVRETLEEANARVEIDALYRLFDLPHIHQIYVFFRARLLDLDFSPGTESLETRLFSEADVPWGELAFHTVRLTLEDYFADRRRDDYPPLDLDVRPGVR
;
A
#
# COMPACT_ATOMS: atom_id res chain seq x y z
N MET A 1 -4.36 30.90 0.81
CA MET A 1 -4.94 30.05 -0.26
C MET A 1 -3.88 29.06 -0.65
N ASP A 2 -4.17 27.83 -0.33
CA ASP A 2 -3.31 26.69 -0.09
C ASP A 2 -2.56 26.23 -1.36
N SER A 3 -1.25 26.05 -1.24
CA SER A 3 -0.36 25.57 -2.32
C SER A 3 -0.63 24.10 -2.71
N ALA A 4 -1.36 23.36 -1.89
CA ALA A 4 -1.73 21.97 -2.13
C ALA A 4 -2.79 21.78 -3.24
N GLN A 5 -3.59 22.81 -3.54
CA GLN A 5 -4.71 22.72 -4.48
C GLN A 5 -4.32 22.85 -5.96
N ARG A 6 -3.11 23.27 -6.28
CA ARG A 6 -2.73 23.62 -7.68
C ARG A 6 -2.03 22.53 -8.49
N GLN A 7 -1.72 21.38 -7.92
CA GLN A 7 -0.88 20.35 -8.56
C GLN A 7 -1.66 19.20 -9.21
N TRP A 8 -3.00 19.22 -9.11
CA TRP A 8 -3.85 18.11 -9.53
C TRP A 8 -4.35 18.16 -10.98
N ASP A 9 -4.13 19.26 -11.71
CA ASP A 9 -4.83 19.54 -12.99
C ASP A 9 -4.22 18.89 -14.24
N HIS A 10 -3.11 18.19 -14.17
CA HIS A 10 -2.40 17.68 -15.37
C HIS A 10 -2.49 16.19 -15.66
N TRP A 11 -3.31 15.41 -14.89
CA TRP A 11 -3.42 13.97 -15.16
C TRP A 11 -4.70 13.61 -15.94
N SER A 12 -4.73 13.93 -17.26
CA SER A 12 -5.82 13.54 -18.18
C SER A 12 -5.50 12.30 -19.04
N GLY A 13 -4.52 11.47 -18.65
CA GLY A 13 -4.06 10.30 -19.37
C GLY A 13 -4.69 8.99 -18.91
N GLN A 14 -5.68 8.50 -19.67
CA GLN A 14 -6.23 7.14 -19.68
C GLN A 14 -6.78 6.59 -18.35
N ARG A 15 -8.05 6.82 -18.13
CA ARG A 15 -8.89 6.10 -17.16
C ARG A 15 -9.02 4.62 -17.58
N ARG A 16 -8.02 3.79 -17.29
CA ARG A 16 -8.25 2.36 -17.15
C ARG A 16 -8.61 2.14 -15.68
N SER A 17 -9.89 1.93 -15.42
CA SER A 17 -10.39 1.48 -14.12
C SER A 17 -9.55 0.29 -13.67
N VAL A 18 -8.86 0.43 -12.54
CA VAL A 18 -8.29 -0.75 -11.85
C VAL A 18 -9.48 -1.68 -11.60
N PRO A 19 -9.45 -2.93 -12.06
CA PRO A 19 -10.54 -3.85 -11.77
C PRO A 19 -10.66 -3.92 -10.24
N HIS A 20 -11.80 -3.48 -9.74
CA HIS A 20 -12.18 -3.69 -8.35
C HIS A 20 -12.13 -5.20 -8.14
N GLN A 21 -11.19 -5.70 -7.32
CA GLN A 21 -11.26 -7.10 -6.92
C GLN A 21 -12.60 -7.24 -6.18
N PRO A 22 -13.54 -8.04 -6.71
CA PRO A 22 -14.81 -8.21 -6.03
C PRO A 22 -14.50 -8.78 -4.65
N VAL A 23 -14.91 -8.07 -3.62
CA VAL A 23 -14.93 -8.63 -2.27
C VAL A 23 -15.80 -9.88 -2.37
N ILE A 24 -15.17 -11.06 -2.34
CA ILE A 24 -15.93 -12.31 -2.38
C ILE A 24 -16.70 -12.37 -1.08
N PRO A 25 -18.04 -12.26 -1.11
CA PRO A 25 -18.82 -12.23 0.12
C PRO A 25 -18.62 -13.54 0.88
N MET A 26 -18.40 -13.44 2.17
CA MET A 26 -18.34 -14.62 3.05
C MET A 26 -19.63 -15.42 2.88
N LYS A 27 -19.50 -16.70 2.55
CA LYS A 27 -20.64 -17.61 2.35
C LYS A 27 -20.87 -18.52 3.54
N PHE A 28 -19.79 -18.89 4.23
CA PHE A 28 -19.82 -19.85 5.33
C PHE A 28 -19.06 -19.32 6.54
N CYS A 29 -19.54 -19.68 7.71
CA CYS A 29 -18.90 -19.37 8.98
C CYS A 29 -17.61 -20.19 9.15
N PRO A 30 -16.44 -19.57 9.39
CA PRO A 30 -15.18 -20.31 9.56
C PRO A 30 -15.14 -21.12 10.87
N ARG A 31 -16.06 -20.87 11.82
CA ARG A 31 -16.13 -21.59 13.07
C ARG A 31 -16.93 -22.90 12.98
N CYS A 32 -18.06 -22.91 12.24
CA CYS A 32 -18.97 -24.06 12.21
C CYS A 32 -19.36 -24.51 10.80
N ALA A 33 -18.78 -23.90 9.77
CA ALA A 33 -19.01 -24.18 8.35
C ALA A 33 -20.48 -23.99 7.89
N GLN A 34 -21.38 -23.45 8.72
CA GLN A 34 -22.75 -23.16 8.32
C GLN A 34 -22.85 -21.85 7.52
N PRO A 35 -23.86 -21.68 6.67
CA PRO A 35 -24.07 -20.45 5.92
C PRO A 35 -24.17 -19.24 6.84
N VAL A 36 -23.68 -18.09 6.35
CA VAL A 36 -23.86 -16.80 7.02
C VAL A 36 -24.88 -15.96 6.28
N VAL A 37 -25.59 -15.10 7.01
CA VAL A 37 -26.55 -14.14 6.49
C VAL A 37 -26.03 -12.71 6.68
N ARG A 38 -26.47 -11.79 5.82
CA ARG A 38 -26.17 -10.35 5.99
C ARG A 38 -27.33 -9.70 6.73
N LYS A 39 -27.07 -9.26 7.96
CA LYS A 39 -28.06 -8.52 8.78
C LYS A 39 -27.35 -7.56 9.73
N ILE A 40 -28.11 -6.64 10.29
CA ILE A 40 -27.62 -5.78 11.39
C ILE A 40 -27.79 -6.59 12.68
N PRO A 41 -26.67 -6.96 13.36
CA PRO A 41 -26.76 -7.67 14.63
C PRO A 41 -27.27 -6.76 15.73
N GLU A 42 -27.78 -7.35 16.80
CA GLU A 42 -28.24 -6.59 17.97
C GLU A 42 -27.09 -5.74 18.54
N GLY A 43 -27.36 -4.47 18.79
CA GLY A 43 -26.36 -3.51 19.31
C GLY A 43 -25.40 -2.94 18.26
N ASP A 44 -25.52 -3.30 16.97
CA ASP A 44 -24.74 -2.71 15.88
C ASP A 44 -25.63 -1.78 15.03
N HIS A 45 -25.03 -0.98 14.16
CA HIS A 45 -25.71 -0.09 13.21
C HIS A 45 -25.33 -0.38 11.76
N LEU A 46 -24.43 -1.35 11.53
CA LEU A 46 -23.95 -1.74 10.19
C LEU A 46 -24.35 -3.19 9.87
N ILE A 47 -24.51 -3.46 8.57
CA ILE A 47 -24.73 -4.83 8.09
C ILE A 47 -23.45 -5.64 8.25
N ARG A 48 -23.55 -6.80 8.93
CA ARG A 48 -22.46 -7.75 9.13
C ARG A 48 -22.83 -9.12 8.56
N PHE A 49 -21.82 -9.98 8.38
CA PHE A 49 -22.05 -11.40 8.17
C PHE A 49 -22.28 -12.07 9.52
N VAL A 50 -23.44 -12.70 9.71
CA VAL A 50 -23.83 -13.33 10.98
C VAL A 50 -24.12 -14.81 10.72
N CYS A 51 -23.51 -15.66 11.52
CA CYS A 51 -23.85 -17.09 11.55
C CYS A 51 -25.02 -17.31 12.52
N GLU A 52 -26.19 -17.66 12.01
CA GLU A 52 -27.37 -17.91 12.87
C GLU A 52 -27.30 -19.21 13.67
N THR A 53 -26.44 -20.15 13.27
CA THR A 53 -26.24 -21.42 13.96
C THR A 53 -25.40 -21.29 15.23
N CYS A 54 -24.29 -20.51 15.18
CA CYS A 54 -23.41 -20.33 16.33
C CYS A 54 -23.38 -18.89 16.87
N ASN A 55 -24.25 -18.02 16.36
CA ASN A 55 -24.41 -16.61 16.73
C ASN A 55 -23.13 -15.77 16.59
N LEU A 56 -22.17 -16.20 15.74
CA LEU A 56 -20.94 -15.45 15.53
C LEU A 56 -21.18 -14.32 14.53
N VAL A 57 -20.82 -13.09 14.93
CA VAL A 57 -20.79 -11.92 14.09
C VAL A 57 -19.40 -11.78 13.50
N HIS A 58 -19.29 -11.68 12.18
CA HIS A 58 -18.02 -11.51 11.47
C HIS A 58 -17.84 -10.04 11.08
N TYR A 59 -16.75 -9.46 11.54
CA TYR A 59 -16.32 -8.12 11.22
C TYR A 59 -15.30 -8.19 10.07
N ASP A 60 -15.59 -7.48 8.98
CA ASP A 60 -14.66 -7.31 7.86
C ASP A 60 -14.07 -5.90 7.96
N ASN A 61 -12.79 -5.83 8.28
CA ASN A 61 -12.07 -4.58 8.50
C ASN A 61 -11.14 -4.26 7.32
N PRO A 62 -10.77 -2.98 7.11
CA PRO A 62 -9.78 -2.63 6.11
C PRO A 62 -8.48 -3.41 6.28
N ARG A 63 -7.91 -3.87 5.18
CA ARG A 63 -6.61 -4.54 5.18
C ARG A 63 -5.51 -3.50 5.21
N THR A 64 -4.51 -3.73 6.05
CA THR A 64 -3.35 -2.85 6.12
C THR A 64 -2.25 -3.37 5.21
N ILE A 65 -1.74 -2.49 4.35
CA ILE A 65 -0.55 -2.69 3.54
C ILE A 65 0.57 -1.87 4.18
N VAL A 66 1.73 -2.47 4.33
CA VAL A 66 2.92 -1.82 4.90
C VAL A 66 4.08 -1.89 3.94
N GLY A 67 4.86 -0.84 3.86
CA GLY A 67 6.03 -0.78 3.00
C GLY A 67 6.96 0.35 3.38
N CYS A 68 8.06 0.47 2.66
CA CYS A 68 8.97 1.57 2.89
C CYS A 68 9.54 2.14 1.59
N ILE A 69 10.20 3.29 1.73
CA ILE A 69 11.02 3.93 0.71
C ILE A 69 12.47 3.58 1.06
N PRO A 70 13.05 2.51 0.49
CA PRO A 70 14.43 2.15 0.77
C PRO A 70 15.35 3.10 0.00
N ALA A 71 16.00 4.00 0.71
CA ALA A 71 16.87 5.02 0.12
C ALA A 71 18.36 4.66 0.27
N TRP A 72 19.11 4.98 -0.77
CA TRP A 72 20.57 4.97 -0.78
C TRP A 72 21.07 6.24 -1.44
N GLU A 73 21.79 7.06 -0.69
CA GLU A 73 22.23 8.37 -1.16
C GLU A 73 21.05 9.18 -1.75
N ASP A 74 21.07 9.47 -3.07
CA ASP A 74 20.04 10.22 -3.77
C ASP A 74 19.04 9.33 -4.53
N GLN A 75 19.11 8.04 -4.37
CA GLN A 75 18.31 7.06 -5.07
C GLN A 75 17.33 6.34 -4.14
N VAL A 76 16.29 5.78 -4.72
CA VAL A 76 15.32 4.90 -4.06
C VAL A 76 15.26 3.56 -4.77
N LEU A 77 15.12 2.48 -4.00
CA LEU A 77 14.95 1.14 -4.54
C LEU A 77 13.50 0.91 -4.92
N LEU A 78 13.26 0.49 -6.15
CA LEU A 78 11.97 0.03 -6.64
C LEU A 78 12.04 -1.42 -7.08
N CYS A 79 10.89 -2.11 -6.99
CA CYS A 79 10.67 -3.48 -7.43
C CYS A 79 9.77 -3.48 -8.65
N ARG A 80 10.08 -4.26 -9.68
CA ARG A 80 9.23 -4.48 -10.85
C ARG A 80 8.39 -5.72 -10.62
N ARG A 81 7.07 -5.56 -10.51
CA ARG A 81 6.15 -6.60 -10.09
C ARG A 81 6.13 -7.84 -11.00
N ALA A 82 6.26 -9.03 -10.42
CA ALA A 82 6.08 -10.31 -11.11
C ALA A 82 4.63 -10.81 -11.06
N ILE A 83 3.79 -10.25 -10.16
CA ILE A 83 2.44 -10.73 -9.86
C ILE A 83 1.34 -9.75 -10.25
N HIS A 84 0.10 -10.23 -10.36
CA HIS A 84 -1.08 -9.39 -10.54
C HIS A 84 -1.56 -8.79 -9.21
N PRO A 85 -2.20 -7.59 -9.22
CA PRO A 85 -2.40 -6.71 -10.38
C PRO A 85 -1.12 -5.97 -10.78
N ARG A 86 -1.13 -5.36 -11.97
CA ARG A 86 -0.05 -4.48 -12.43
C ARG A 86 1.31 -5.18 -12.63
N ARG A 87 1.30 -6.45 -13.06
CA ARG A 87 2.55 -7.14 -13.43
C ARG A 87 3.35 -6.34 -14.46
N GLY A 88 4.67 -6.24 -14.24
CA GLY A 88 5.60 -5.49 -15.10
C GLY A 88 5.73 -4.00 -14.78
N TYR A 89 4.91 -3.48 -13.86
CA TYR A 89 5.00 -2.11 -13.37
C TYR A 89 5.90 -2.02 -12.14
N TRP A 90 6.43 -0.83 -11.88
CA TRP A 90 7.32 -0.54 -10.76
C TRP A 90 6.56 -0.12 -9.52
N THR A 91 7.05 -0.51 -8.36
CA THR A 91 6.46 -0.17 -7.07
C THR A 91 7.53 -0.02 -5.99
N LEU A 92 7.19 0.65 -4.90
CA LEU A 92 7.91 0.49 -3.63
C LEU A 92 7.64 -0.92 -3.08
N PRO A 93 8.61 -1.55 -2.40
CA PRO A 93 8.37 -2.82 -1.71
C PRO A 93 7.30 -2.64 -0.63
N ALA A 94 6.22 -3.40 -0.74
CA ALA A 94 5.07 -3.30 0.17
C ALA A 94 4.08 -4.45 -0.03
N GLY A 95 3.56 -4.98 1.09
CA GLY A 95 2.53 -6.00 1.09
C GLY A 95 1.66 -5.98 2.33
N PHE A 96 0.87 -7.03 2.52
CA PHE A 96 -0.08 -7.10 3.63
C PHE A 96 0.63 -7.28 4.96
N LEU A 97 0.17 -6.48 5.95
CA LEU A 97 0.58 -6.66 7.34
C LEU A 97 0.07 -8.01 7.85
N GLU A 98 0.95 -8.80 8.45
CA GLU A 98 0.62 -10.08 9.04
C GLU A 98 0.27 -9.97 10.53
N ASN A 99 -0.49 -10.96 11.02
CA ASN A 99 -0.81 -11.05 12.44
C ASN A 99 0.46 -11.32 13.26
N GLY A 100 0.63 -10.57 14.34
CA GLY A 100 1.76 -10.76 15.26
C GLY A 100 3.00 -9.93 14.96
N GLU A 101 2.98 -9.14 13.89
CA GLU A 101 4.06 -8.17 13.59
C GLU A 101 3.59 -6.72 13.75
N THR A 102 4.51 -5.83 14.03
CA THR A 102 4.30 -4.38 13.96
C THR A 102 4.37 -3.89 12.51
N THR A 103 3.77 -2.74 12.21
CA THR A 103 3.84 -2.13 10.87
C THR A 103 5.27 -1.91 10.39
N ARG A 104 6.21 -1.60 11.30
CA ARG A 104 7.65 -1.49 10.99
C ARG A 104 8.27 -2.83 10.62
N GLN A 105 7.95 -3.89 11.38
CA GLN A 105 8.44 -5.24 11.09
C GLN A 105 7.93 -5.74 9.75
N GLY A 106 6.64 -5.53 9.46
CA GLY A 106 6.05 -5.88 8.17
C GLY A 106 6.72 -5.15 7.00
N ALA A 107 6.99 -3.84 7.12
CA ALA A 107 7.68 -3.08 6.08
C ALA A 107 9.11 -3.57 5.81
N VAL A 108 9.84 -3.97 6.87
CA VAL A 108 11.17 -4.58 6.73
C VAL A 108 11.07 -5.96 6.07
N ARG A 109 10.14 -6.81 6.50
CA ARG A 109 9.90 -8.14 5.93
C ARG A 109 9.57 -8.05 4.44
N GLU A 110 8.61 -7.21 4.06
CA GLU A 110 8.22 -7.02 2.66
C GLU A 110 9.40 -6.54 1.80
N THR A 111 10.23 -5.65 2.32
CA THR A 111 11.43 -5.18 1.59
C THR A 111 12.44 -6.31 1.40
N LEU A 112 12.60 -7.18 2.40
CA LEU A 112 13.45 -8.35 2.30
C LEU A 112 12.88 -9.38 1.32
N GLU A 113 11.57 -9.65 1.37
CA GLU A 113 10.89 -10.64 0.52
C GLU A 113 10.83 -10.23 -0.96
N GLU A 114 10.52 -8.96 -1.25
CA GLU A 114 10.39 -8.47 -2.62
C GLU A 114 11.72 -8.06 -3.28
N ALA A 115 12.71 -7.66 -2.47
CA ALA A 115 13.96 -7.10 -3.00
C ALA A 115 15.23 -7.76 -2.43
N ASN A 116 15.14 -8.75 -1.53
CA ASN A 116 16.28 -9.26 -0.75
C ASN A 116 17.13 -8.14 -0.11
N ALA A 117 16.53 -6.97 0.11
CA ALA A 117 17.20 -5.77 0.58
C ALA A 117 17.06 -5.62 2.10
N ARG A 118 18.15 -5.27 2.75
CA ARG A 118 18.19 -4.99 4.19
C ARG A 118 18.04 -3.50 4.43
N VAL A 119 17.09 -3.13 5.30
CA VAL A 119 16.78 -1.74 5.60
C VAL A 119 16.73 -1.46 7.10
N GLU A 120 17.01 -0.23 7.44
CA GLU A 120 16.70 0.35 8.74
C GLU A 120 15.59 1.40 8.59
N ILE A 121 14.50 1.21 9.34
CA ILE A 121 13.37 2.13 9.30
C ILE A 121 13.66 3.41 10.09
N ASP A 122 13.59 4.55 9.42
CA ASP A 122 13.72 5.86 10.06
C ASP A 122 12.42 6.30 10.75
N ALA A 123 11.40 6.64 9.97
CA ALA A 123 10.17 7.23 10.48
C ALA A 123 8.94 6.83 9.64
N LEU A 124 7.76 6.90 10.26
CA LEU A 124 6.49 6.92 9.53
C LEU A 124 6.50 8.13 8.59
N TYR A 125 6.04 7.90 7.35
CA TYR A 125 6.09 8.95 6.35
C TYR A 125 4.72 9.25 5.73
N ARG A 126 4.04 8.24 5.18
CA ARG A 126 2.72 8.42 4.57
C ARG A 126 1.76 7.35 5.06
N LEU A 127 0.55 7.79 5.38
CA LEU A 127 -0.61 6.95 5.57
C LEU A 127 -1.61 7.30 4.49
N PHE A 128 -2.16 6.31 3.79
CA PHE A 128 -3.22 6.50 2.82
C PHE A 128 -4.44 5.69 3.21
N ASP A 129 -5.57 6.36 3.31
CA ASP A 129 -6.87 5.73 3.44
C ASP A 129 -7.49 5.53 2.05
N LEU A 130 -7.80 4.28 1.72
CA LEU A 130 -8.45 3.89 0.47
C LEU A 130 -9.79 3.20 0.78
N PRO A 131 -10.81 3.95 1.22
CA PRO A 131 -12.09 3.37 1.67
C PRO A 131 -12.80 2.55 0.58
N HIS A 132 -12.62 2.93 -0.68
CA HIS A 132 -13.27 2.31 -1.83
C HIS A 132 -12.77 0.89 -2.14
N ILE A 133 -11.61 0.49 -1.61
CA ILE A 133 -11.06 -0.86 -1.73
C ILE A 133 -10.80 -1.50 -0.37
N HIS A 134 -11.26 -0.87 0.71
CA HIS A 134 -11.08 -1.34 2.08
C HIS A 134 -9.61 -1.60 2.44
N GLN A 135 -8.75 -0.64 2.15
CA GLN A 135 -7.31 -0.74 2.43
C GLN A 135 -6.77 0.53 3.08
N ILE A 136 -5.75 0.34 3.92
CA ILE A 136 -4.93 1.39 4.52
C ILE A 136 -3.48 1.09 4.14
N TYR A 137 -2.77 2.07 3.59
CA TYR A 137 -1.36 1.95 3.28
C TYR A 137 -0.53 2.74 4.28
N VAL A 138 0.53 2.13 4.78
CA VAL A 138 1.46 2.75 5.74
C VAL A 138 2.87 2.65 5.17
N PHE A 139 3.42 3.77 4.72
CA PHE A 139 4.77 3.84 4.21
C PHE A 139 5.72 4.50 5.20
N PHE A 140 6.89 3.89 5.34
CA PHE A 140 7.99 4.40 6.15
C PHE A 140 9.12 4.90 5.27
N ARG A 141 9.86 5.90 5.73
CA ARG A 141 11.21 6.14 5.23
C ARG A 141 12.15 5.09 5.80
N ALA A 142 13.06 4.64 4.96
CA ALA A 142 14.06 3.65 5.36
C ALA A 142 15.37 3.90 4.64
N ARG A 143 16.46 3.52 5.27
CA ARG A 143 17.80 3.53 4.71
C ARG A 143 18.20 2.11 4.34
N LEU A 144 18.73 1.89 3.13
CA LEU A 144 19.40 0.64 2.78
C LEU A 144 20.66 0.49 3.64
N LEU A 145 20.91 -0.71 4.13
CA LEU A 145 22.10 -1.00 4.93
C LEU A 145 23.33 -1.30 4.04
N ASP A 146 23.09 -1.76 2.83
CA ASP A 146 24.08 -2.08 1.81
C ASP A 146 23.43 -2.14 0.42
N LEU A 147 24.21 -2.45 -0.61
CA LEU A 147 23.77 -2.61 -2.00
C LEU A 147 23.64 -4.09 -2.41
N ASP A 148 23.63 -5.00 -1.47
CA ASP A 148 23.39 -6.43 -1.72
C ASP A 148 21.88 -6.69 -1.75
N PHE A 149 21.25 -6.39 -2.88
CA PHE A 149 19.83 -6.60 -3.14
C PHE A 149 19.62 -7.31 -4.49
N SER A 150 18.53 -8.02 -4.62
CA SER A 150 18.15 -8.76 -5.83
C SER A 150 16.64 -9.01 -5.84
N PRO A 151 16.03 -9.29 -7.00
CA PRO A 151 14.61 -9.58 -7.05
C PRO A 151 14.22 -10.77 -6.17
N GLY A 152 13.21 -10.60 -5.35
CA GLY A 152 12.52 -11.70 -4.68
C GLY A 152 11.54 -12.41 -5.61
N THR A 153 10.79 -13.37 -5.10
CA THR A 153 9.88 -14.23 -5.91
C THR A 153 8.74 -13.46 -6.56
N GLU A 154 8.32 -12.34 -5.97
CA GLU A 154 7.25 -11.47 -6.46
C GLU A 154 7.77 -10.29 -7.32
N SER A 155 9.08 -10.24 -7.57
CA SER A 155 9.73 -9.19 -8.35
C SER A 155 10.43 -9.74 -9.59
N LEU A 156 10.25 -9.09 -10.74
CA LEU A 156 10.98 -9.38 -11.97
C LEU A 156 12.37 -8.74 -11.97
N GLU A 157 12.48 -7.59 -11.31
CA GLU A 157 13.66 -6.75 -11.31
C GLU A 157 13.64 -5.85 -10.07
N THR A 158 14.80 -5.54 -9.53
CA THR A 158 14.99 -4.52 -8.49
C THR A 158 16.07 -3.55 -8.92
N ARG A 159 15.85 -2.26 -8.73
CA ARG A 159 16.81 -1.25 -9.20
C ARG A 159 16.69 0.04 -8.39
N LEU A 160 17.84 0.70 -8.21
CA LEU A 160 17.92 2.07 -7.69
C LEU A 160 17.60 3.10 -8.77
N PHE A 161 16.83 4.10 -8.41
CA PHE A 161 16.43 5.21 -9.30
C PHE A 161 16.68 6.55 -8.63
N SER A 162 17.36 7.45 -9.32
CA SER A 162 17.32 8.87 -8.98
C SER A 162 15.94 9.45 -9.37
N GLU A 163 15.59 10.63 -8.86
CA GLU A 163 14.31 11.29 -9.20
C GLU A 163 14.10 11.40 -10.73
N ALA A 164 15.17 11.72 -11.46
CA ALA A 164 15.11 11.91 -12.91
C ALA A 164 14.88 10.61 -13.69
N ASP A 165 15.30 9.47 -13.13
CA ASP A 165 15.25 8.17 -13.78
C ASP A 165 14.01 7.35 -13.37
N VAL A 166 13.23 7.80 -12.38
CA VAL A 166 12.00 7.11 -11.96
C VAL A 166 11.07 6.94 -13.17
N PRO A 167 10.61 5.71 -13.47
CA PRO A 167 9.68 5.45 -14.56
C PRO A 167 8.26 5.89 -14.20
N TRP A 168 8.02 7.18 -14.09
CA TRP A 168 6.77 7.79 -13.59
C TRP A 168 5.51 7.29 -14.31
N GLY A 169 5.61 6.96 -15.61
CA GLY A 169 4.50 6.41 -16.41
C GLY A 169 4.23 4.93 -16.17
N GLU A 170 5.17 4.23 -15.53
CA GLU A 170 5.12 2.77 -15.28
C GLU A 170 5.00 2.43 -13.80
N LEU A 171 4.64 3.37 -12.94
CA LEU A 171 4.37 3.10 -11.54
C LEU A 171 3.04 2.36 -11.38
N ALA A 172 3.05 1.30 -10.57
CA ALA A 172 1.92 0.39 -10.42
C ALA A 172 0.69 1.04 -9.77
N PHE A 173 0.92 1.89 -8.76
CA PHE A 173 -0.14 2.42 -7.92
C PHE A 173 0.01 3.92 -7.71
N HIS A 174 -1.13 4.59 -7.61
CA HIS A 174 -1.15 6.03 -7.37
C HIS A 174 -0.54 6.42 -6.03
N THR A 175 -0.76 5.61 -4.99
CA THR A 175 -0.14 5.81 -3.67
C THR A 175 1.39 5.80 -3.73
N VAL A 176 1.98 4.91 -4.53
CA VAL A 176 3.44 4.86 -4.74
C VAL A 176 3.92 6.13 -5.44
N ARG A 177 3.18 6.59 -6.46
CA ARG A 177 3.51 7.83 -7.17
C ARG A 177 3.51 9.02 -6.21
N LEU A 178 2.43 9.22 -5.46
CA LEU A 178 2.31 10.30 -4.49
C LEU A 178 3.43 10.24 -3.43
N THR A 179 3.70 9.03 -2.92
CA THR A 179 4.77 8.82 -1.94
C THR A 179 6.13 9.26 -2.48
N LEU A 180 6.45 8.92 -3.73
CA LEU A 180 7.73 9.28 -4.34
C LEU A 180 7.82 10.77 -4.69
N GLU A 181 6.76 11.34 -5.25
CA GLU A 181 6.68 12.79 -5.56
C GLU A 181 6.93 13.62 -4.29
N ASP A 182 6.23 13.27 -3.21
CA ASP A 182 6.42 13.91 -1.90
C ASP A 182 7.82 13.68 -1.35
N TYR A 183 8.33 12.44 -1.41
CA TYR A 183 9.64 12.10 -0.89
C TYR A 183 10.77 12.93 -1.52
N PHE A 184 10.78 13.04 -2.84
CA PHE A 184 11.80 13.84 -3.52
C PHE A 184 11.62 15.35 -3.27
N ALA A 185 10.38 15.82 -3.14
CA ALA A 185 10.12 17.21 -2.77
C ALA A 185 10.59 17.54 -1.34
N ASP A 186 10.28 16.66 -0.39
CA ASP A 186 10.65 16.81 1.02
C ASP A 186 12.16 16.69 1.21
N ARG A 187 12.80 15.80 0.46
CA ARG A 187 14.25 15.63 0.46
C ARG A 187 15.00 16.92 0.08
N ARG A 188 14.51 17.67 -0.91
CA ARG A 188 15.12 18.95 -1.28
C ARG A 188 15.07 19.99 -0.15
N ARG A 189 14.15 19.83 0.80
CA ARG A 189 13.99 20.71 1.96
C ARG A 189 14.61 20.14 3.23
N ASP A 190 15.03 18.88 3.18
CA ASP A 190 15.43 18.09 4.35
C ASP A 190 14.38 18.12 5.47
N ASP A 191 13.10 18.12 5.07
CA ASP A 191 11.95 18.18 5.98
C ASP A 191 10.90 17.15 5.51
N TYR A 192 10.61 16.16 6.34
CA TYR A 192 9.81 14.99 6.01
C TYR A 192 8.62 14.83 6.97
N PRO A 193 7.63 15.72 6.91
CA PRO A 193 6.47 15.62 7.79
C PRO A 193 5.67 14.35 7.51
N PRO A 194 5.24 13.61 8.53
CA PRO A 194 4.29 12.54 8.34
C PRO A 194 2.94 13.11 7.93
N LEU A 195 2.31 12.53 6.90
CA LEU A 195 0.99 12.95 6.42
C LEU A 195 0.06 11.74 6.29
N ASP A 196 -1.22 11.95 6.60
CA ASP A 196 -2.32 11.08 6.27
C ASP A 196 -3.14 11.65 5.11
N LEU A 197 -3.52 10.82 4.17
CA LEU A 197 -4.15 11.20 2.91
C LEU A 197 -5.34 10.29 2.58
N ASP A 198 -6.51 10.88 2.37
CA ASP A 198 -7.70 10.18 1.88
C ASP A 198 -7.65 10.11 0.33
N VAL A 199 -7.54 8.91 -0.21
CA VAL A 199 -7.49 8.68 -1.66
C VAL A 199 -8.78 8.03 -2.13
N ARG A 200 -9.57 8.79 -2.90
CA ARG A 200 -10.85 8.33 -3.47
C ARG A 200 -10.85 8.37 -4.99
N PRO A 201 -11.56 7.44 -5.68
CA PRO A 201 -11.70 7.51 -7.12
C PRO A 201 -12.43 8.79 -7.52
N GLY A 202 -11.81 9.59 -8.41
CA GLY A 202 -12.42 10.80 -8.96
C GLY A 202 -12.40 12.02 -8.05
N VAL A 203 -11.83 11.95 -6.86
CA VAL A 203 -11.46 13.12 -6.04
C VAL A 203 -10.02 13.46 -6.39
N ARG A 204 -9.82 14.65 -6.92
CA ARG A 204 -8.52 15.24 -7.29
C ARG A 204 -8.02 16.13 -6.18
#